data_60f5cbce27d767fedc457b7c6f2e944a
#
_entry.id   60f5cbce27d767fedc457b7c6f2e944a
#
_cell.length_a   1.000
_cell.length_b   1.000
_cell.length_c   1.000
_cell.angle_alpha   90.00
_cell.angle_beta   90.00
_cell.angle_gamma   90.00
#
_symmetry.space_group_name_H-M   'P 1'
#
loop_
_entity.id
_entity.type
_entity.pdbx_description
1 polymer ?
#
loop_
_entity_poly.entity_id
_entity_poly.type
_entity_poly.pdbx_seq_one_letter_code
_entity_poly.pdbx_strand_id
1 'polypeptide(L)'
;MSSSLGRVLVVDDDDVIRQLITVNLELEGFEVATAVDGQDCLDKVKDVQPDVITLDIMMPRLDGWEAASRLRADPETAGIKVVLLSARAQEADLQRGDRIGVDAYLTKPFDPDELIATVRRLAGLPVADQHPA
;
A
#
# COMPACT_ATOMS: atom_id res chain seq x y z
N MET A 1 5.32 16.09 -20.14
CA MET A 1 4.38 15.01 -20.04
C MET A 1 4.81 13.99 -19.03
N SER A 2 3.96 13.71 -18.13
CA SER A 2 4.30 12.76 -17.09
C SER A 2 4.33 11.35 -17.64
N SER A 3 5.32 10.60 -17.25
CA SER A 3 5.39 9.20 -17.60
C SER A 3 5.27 8.34 -16.37
N SER A 4 4.41 8.78 -15.47
CA SER A 4 4.19 8.06 -14.22
C SER A 4 3.72 6.63 -14.49
N LEU A 5 4.24 5.68 -13.71
CA LEU A 5 3.81 4.29 -13.78
C LEU A 5 2.47 4.08 -13.09
N GLY A 6 2.04 5.03 -12.32
CA GLY A 6 0.81 4.94 -11.55
C GLY A 6 0.93 5.75 -10.30
N ARG A 7 -0.11 5.75 -9.49
CA ARG A 7 -0.16 6.56 -8.28
C ARG A 7 -0.33 5.65 -7.07
N VAL A 8 0.49 5.90 -6.05
CA VAL A 8 0.47 5.11 -4.83
C VAL A 8 0.21 6.03 -3.65
N LEU A 9 -0.67 5.63 -2.76
CA LEU A 9 -0.89 6.32 -1.50
C LEU A 9 -0.18 5.52 -0.42
N VAL A 10 0.81 6.13 0.22
CA VAL A 10 1.62 5.48 1.26
C VAL A 10 1.11 5.92 2.61
N VAL A 11 0.62 4.99 3.41
CA VAL A 11 -0.01 5.27 4.69
C VAL A 11 0.79 4.61 5.80
N ASP A 12 1.44 5.42 6.62
CA ASP A 12 2.25 4.94 7.74
C ASP A 12 2.44 6.08 8.71
N ASP A 13 2.27 5.83 10.00
CA ASP A 13 2.45 6.86 11.01
C ASP A 13 3.91 7.10 11.36
N ASP A 14 4.80 6.20 10.96
CA ASP A 14 6.24 6.36 11.17
C ASP A 14 6.83 7.17 10.03
N ASP A 15 7.34 8.36 10.34
CA ASP A 15 7.87 9.26 9.34
C ASP A 15 9.03 8.64 8.55
N VAL A 16 9.89 7.89 9.22
CA VAL A 16 11.05 7.30 8.56
C VAL A 16 10.64 6.25 7.57
N ILE A 17 9.74 5.37 7.97
CA ILE A 17 9.28 4.29 7.08
C ILE A 17 8.48 4.88 5.93
N ARG A 18 7.61 5.85 6.22
CA ARG A 18 6.82 6.50 5.18
C ARG A 18 7.72 7.13 4.13
N GLN A 19 8.79 7.80 4.59
CA GLN A 19 9.73 8.42 3.66
C GLN A 19 10.53 7.39 2.87
N LEU A 20 10.94 6.32 3.52
CA LEU A 20 11.67 5.25 2.84
C LEU A 20 10.85 4.66 1.70
N ILE A 21 9.59 4.35 1.96
CA ILE A 21 8.72 3.79 0.94
C ILE A 21 8.50 4.80 -0.18
N THR A 22 8.24 6.06 0.19
CA THR A 22 7.99 7.11 -0.78
C THR A 22 9.15 7.30 -1.74
N VAL A 23 10.36 7.41 -1.20
CA VAL A 23 11.54 7.64 -2.03
C VAL A 23 11.77 6.47 -2.98
N ASN A 24 11.64 5.25 -2.47
CA ASN A 24 11.85 4.07 -3.31
C ASN A 24 10.84 3.99 -4.45
N LEU A 25 9.58 4.31 -4.18
CA LEU A 25 8.56 4.27 -5.22
C LEU A 25 8.73 5.40 -6.23
N GLU A 26 9.12 6.57 -5.76
CA GLU A 26 9.36 7.70 -6.67
C GLU A 26 10.55 7.42 -7.57
N LEU A 27 11.60 6.81 -7.04
CA LEU A 27 12.74 6.43 -7.86
C LEU A 27 12.37 5.42 -8.93
N GLU A 28 11.34 4.63 -8.67
CA GLU A 28 10.86 3.65 -9.62
C GLU A 28 10.01 4.28 -10.73
N GLY A 29 9.47 5.45 -10.48
CA GLY A 29 8.65 6.15 -11.47
C GLY A 29 7.20 6.36 -11.08
N PHE A 30 6.83 6.02 -9.84
CA PHE A 30 5.45 6.23 -9.38
C PHE A 30 5.26 7.64 -8.85
N GLU A 31 4.04 8.14 -8.98
CA GLU A 31 3.61 9.33 -8.22
C GLU A 31 3.19 8.85 -6.85
N VAL A 32 3.63 9.55 -5.81
CA VAL A 32 3.34 9.12 -4.44
C VAL A 32 2.67 10.25 -3.67
N ALA A 33 1.56 9.92 -3.02
CA ALA A 33 0.95 10.76 -2.01
C ALA A 33 1.07 10.02 -0.69
N THR A 34 0.98 10.74 0.42
CA THR A 34 1.18 10.12 1.74
C THR A 34 0.03 10.46 2.67
N ALA A 35 -0.19 9.56 3.64
CA ALA A 35 -1.12 9.79 4.73
C ALA A 35 -0.48 9.27 6.01
N VAL A 36 -0.84 9.85 7.14
CA VAL A 36 -0.16 9.55 8.41
C VAL A 36 -0.89 8.55 9.26
N ASP A 37 -2.14 8.24 8.94
CA ASP A 37 -2.91 7.21 9.65
C ASP A 37 -4.11 6.80 8.81
N GLY A 38 -4.93 5.90 9.35
CA GLY A 38 -6.06 5.38 8.61
C GLY A 38 -7.13 6.42 8.29
N GLN A 39 -7.38 7.35 9.21
CA GLN A 39 -8.35 8.39 8.97
C GLN A 39 -7.88 9.33 7.86
N ASP A 40 -6.60 9.73 7.92
CA ASP A 40 -6.02 10.57 6.89
C ASP A 40 -6.08 9.88 5.52
N CYS A 41 -5.86 8.56 5.51
CA CYS A 41 -5.99 7.77 4.30
C CYS A 41 -7.38 7.90 3.70
N LEU A 42 -8.41 7.71 4.52
CA LEU A 42 -9.78 7.79 4.02
C LEU A 42 -10.15 9.19 3.58
N ASP A 43 -9.61 10.21 4.25
CA ASP A 43 -9.87 11.60 3.89
C ASP A 43 -9.25 11.96 2.54
N LYS A 44 -8.13 11.37 2.20
CA LYS A 44 -7.38 11.72 0.99
C LYS A 44 -7.64 10.82 -0.20
N VAL A 45 -8.10 9.62 0.03
CA VAL A 45 -8.09 8.58 -1.00
C VAL A 45 -8.89 8.97 -2.25
N LYS A 46 -10.02 9.62 -2.07
CA LYS A 46 -10.87 9.95 -3.22
C LYS A 46 -10.28 11.06 -4.07
N ASP A 47 -9.56 11.99 -3.44
CA ASP A 47 -8.87 13.04 -4.18
C ASP A 47 -7.63 12.51 -4.88
N VAL A 48 -6.89 11.63 -4.20
CA VAL A 48 -5.66 11.08 -4.76
C VAL A 48 -5.94 10.09 -5.88
N GLN A 49 -6.96 9.28 -5.73
CA GLN A 49 -7.31 8.23 -6.69
C GLN A 49 -6.11 7.33 -6.99
N PRO A 50 -5.56 6.67 -5.96
CA PRO A 50 -4.38 5.83 -6.18
C PRO A 50 -4.75 4.52 -6.86
N ASP A 51 -3.77 3.94 -7.54
CA ASP A 51 -3.90 2.59 -8.07
C ASP A 51 -3.63 1.56 -6.99
N VAL A 52 -2.71 1.88 -6.09
CA VAL A 52 -2.30 1.00 -5.00
C VAL A 52 -2.16 1.82 -3.73
N ILE A 53 -2.55 1.23 -2.61
CA ILE A 53 -2.33 1.80 -1.28
C ILE A 53 -1.43 0.86 -0.50
N THR A 54 -0.34 1.37 0.08
CA THR A 54 0.43 0.62 1.07
C THR A 54 -0.03 1.12 2.43
N LEU A 55 -0.39 0.21 3.31
CA LEU A 55 -1.16 0.55 4.50
C LEU A 55 -0.60 -0.18 5.71
N ASP A 56 0.02 0.57 6.62
CA ASP A 56 0.49 0.02 7.87
C ASP A 56 -0.70 -0.36 8.74
N ILE A 57 -0.59 -1.46 9.46
CA ILE A 57 -1.68 -1.93 10.30
C ILE A 57 -1.74 -1.17 11.62
N MET A 58 -0.58 -0.96 12.26
CA MET A 58 -0.52 -0.37 13.60
C MET A 58 -0.43 1.14 13.52
N MET A 59 -1.56 1.81 13.55
CA MET A 59 -1.60 3.27 13.46
C MET A 59 -2.62 3.83 14.44
N PRO A 60 -2.42 5.06 14.93
CA PRO A 60 -3.40 5.70 15.79
C PRO A 60 -4.65 6.12 15.02
N ARG A 61 -5.68 6.48 15.72
CA ARG A 61 -6.99 6.92 15.25
C ARG A 61 -7.74 5.82 14.53
N LEU A 62 -7.20 5.31 13.44
CA LEU A 62 -7.87 4.27 12.66
C LEU A 62 -6.77 3.36 12.13
N ASP A 63 -6.79 2.09 12.56
CA ASP A 63 -5.74 1.17 12.14
C ASP A 63 -5.94 0.66 10.72
N GLY A 64 -4.96 -0.08 10.23
CA GLY A 64 -4.98 -0.54 8.85
C GLY A 64 -6.08 -1.54 8.55
N TRP A 65 -6.47 -2.37 9.52
CA TRP A 65 -7.57 -3.32 9.32
C TRP A 65 -8.87 -2.58 9.04
N GLU A 66 -9.15 -1.59 9.87
CA GLU A 66 -10.40 -0.83 9.73
C GLU A 66 -10.38 0.00 8.45
N ALA A 67 -9.24 0.62 8.14
CA ALA A 67 -9.13 1.41 6.93
C ALA A 67 -9.36 0.53 5.69
N ALA A 68 -8.75 -0.65 5.66
CA ALA A 68 -8.92 -1.57 4.54
C ALA A 68 -10.38 -2.02 4.40
N SER A 69 -11.03 -2.31 5.53
CA SER A 69 -12.44 -2.70 5.50
C SER A 69 -13.30 -1.60 4.91
N ARG A 70 -13.05 -0.35 5.31
CA ARG A 70 -13.85 0.77 4.80
C ARG A 70 -13.59 1.03 3.33
N LEU A 71 -12.35 0.85 2.88
CA LEU A 71 -12.03 0.99 1.47
C LEU A 71 -12.81 -0.03 0.64
N ARG A 72 -12.88 -1.26 1.11
CA ARG A 72 -13.59 -2.31 0.38
C ARG A 72 -15.10 -2.13 0.41
N ALA A 73 -15.62 -1.50 1.45
CA ALA A 73 -17.07 -1.29 1.59
C ALA A 73 -17.58 -0.13 0.74
N ASP A 74 -16.71 0.76 0.29
CA ASP A 74 -17.12 1.93 -0.48
C ASP A 74 -16.93 1.63 -1.97
N PRO A 75 -17.99 1.68 -2.77
CA PRO A 75 -17.86 1.38 -4.21
C PRO A 75 -16.85 2.25 -4.94
N GLU A 76 -16.61 3.47 -4.44
CA GLU A 76 -15.64 4.36 -5.10
C GLU A 76 -14.20 3.96 -4.86
N THR A 77 -13.94 3.16 -3.82
CA THR A 77 -12.58 2.76 -3.48
C THR A 77 -12.37 1.25 -3.49
N ALA A 78 -13.44 0.49 -3.69
CA ALA A 78 -13.37 -0.97 -3.57
C ALA A 78 -12.42 -1.62 -4.57
N GLY A 79 -12.16 -0.97 -5.69
CA GLY A 79 -11.25 -1.52 -6.70
C GLY A 79 -9.78 -1.16 -6.51
N ILE A 80 -9.46 -0.32 -5.54
CA ILE A 80 -8.07 0.05 -5.30
C ILE A 80 -7.32 -1.14 -4.70
N LYS A 81 -6.11 -1.39 -5.17
CA LYS A 81 -5.31 -2.49 -4.64
C LYS A 81 -4.70 -2.08 -3.30
N VAL A 82 -4.73 -2.98 -2.34
CA VAL A 82 -4.26 -2.69 -0.98
C VAL A 82 -3.18 -3.68 -0.58
N VAL A 83 -2.04 -3.15 -0.11
CA VAL A 83 -0.96 -3.92 0.47
C VAL A 83 -0.89 -3.58 1.94
N LEU A 84 -1.09 -4.56 2.82
CA LEU A 84 -0.94 -4.32 4.26
C LEU A 84 0.50 -4.59 4.68
N LEU A 85 1.01 -3.75 5.58
CA LEU A 85 2.34 -3.90 6.13
C LEU A 85 2.24 -4.05 7.64
N SER A 86 2.92 -5.04 8.21
CA SER A 86 2.84 -5.29 9.64
C SER A 86 4.09 -5.98 10.14
N ALA A 87 4.42 -5.74 11.41
CA ALA A 87 5.48 -6.48 12.07
C ALA A 87 5.06 -7.93 12.38
N ARG A 88 3.79 -8.27 12.15
CA ARG A 88 3.27 -9.59 12.45
C ARG A 88 2.70 -10.23 11.19
N ALA A 89 2.98 -11.52 11.01
CA ALA A 89 2.45 -12.27 9.88
C ALA A 89 2.03 -13.66 10.34
N GLN A 90 1.27 -13.72 11.43
CA GLN A 90 0.72 -14.99 11.88
C GLN A 90 -0.42 -15.40 10.97
N GLU A 91 -0.73 -16.69 10.97
CA GLU A 91 -1.76 -17.20 10.09
C GLU A 91 -3.10 -16.53 10.28
N ALA A 92 -3.44 -16.21 11.52
CA ALA A 92 -4.70 -15.52 11.81
C ALA A 92 -4.73 -14.14 11.16
N ASP A 93 -3.59 -13.45 11.12
CA ASP A 93 -3.50 -12.14 10.48
C ASP A 93 -3.67 -12.25 8.97
N LEU A 94 -3.05 -13.26 8.37
CA LEU A 94 -3.19 -13.48 6.93
C LEU A 94 -4.62 -13.83 6.55
N GLN A 95 -5.28 -14.65 7.37
CA GLN A 95 -6.67 -14.99 7.14
C GLN A 95 -7.58 -13.77 7.28
N ARG A 96 -7.28 -12.89 8.22
CA ARG A 96 -8.04 -11.67 8.39
C ARG A 96 -7.91 -10.78 7.16
N GLY A 97 -6.69 -10.68 6.62
CA GLY A 97 -6.48 -9.93 5.39
C GLY A 97 -7.27 -10.50 4.22
N ASP A 98 -7.28 -11.82 4.10
CA ASP A 98 -8.05 -12.49 3.05
C ASP A 98 -9.54 -12.20 3.18
N ARG A 99 -10.06 -12.24 4.39
CA ARG A 99 -11.48 -11.97 4.62
C ARG A 99 -11.86 -10.54 4.25
N ILE A 100 -10.97 -9.59 4.53
CA ILE A 100 -11.20 -8.20 4.18
C ILE A 100 -11.05 -7.99 2.67
N GLY A 101 -10.19 -8.80 2.04
CA GLY A 101 -9.98 -8.70 0.60
C GLY A 101 -8.80 -7.83 0.23
N VAL A 102 -7.75 -7.81 1.07
CA VAL A 102 -6.53 -7.11 0.68
C VAL A 102 -5.79 -7.92 -0.36
N ASP A 103 -4.96 -7.24 -1.14
CA ASP A 103 -4.33 -7.87 -2.29
C ASP A 103 -2.95 -8.43 -1.97
N ALA A 104 -2.31 -7.92 -0.93
CA ALA A 104 -1.01 -8.44 -0.51
C ALA A 104 -0.77 -8.10 0.95
N TYR A 105 0.15 -8.81 1.57
CA TYR A 105 0.50 -8.65 2.98
C TYR A 105 2.01 -8.81 3.07
N LEU A 106 2.71 -7.80 3.54
CA LEU A 106 4.15 -7.85 3.72
C LEU A 106 4.51 -7.63 5.17
N THR A 107 5.54 -8.33 5.66
CA THR A 107 5.98 -8.19 7.03
C THR A 107 7.13 -7.20 7.12
N LYS A 108 7.14 -6.44 8.23
CA LYS A 108 8.26 -5.56 8.56
C LYS A 108 9.27 -6.34 9.38
N PRO A 109 10.54 -6.16 9.15
CA PRO A 109 11.12 -5.31 8.10
C PRO A 109 10.93 -5.96 6.73
N PHE A 110 10.60 -5.15 5.74
CA PHE A 110 10.43 -5.66 4.39
C PHE A 110 11.63 -5.27 3.54
N ASP A 111 11.83 -6.04 2.49
CA ASP A 111 12.83 -5.72 1.49
C ASP A 111 12.23 -4.66 0.56
N PRO A 112 12.85 -3.50 0.37
CA PRO A 112 12.31 -2.50 -0.55
C PRO A 112 12.07 -3.05 -1.96
N ASP A 113 12.91 -3.95 -2.44
CA ASP A 113 12.70 -4.55 -3.76
C ASP A 113 11.44 -5.39 -3.78
N GLU A 114 11.14 -6.10 -2.71
CA GLU A 114 9.92 -6.89 -2.61
C GLU A 114 8.70 -5.99 -2.62
N LEU A 115 8.76 -4.87 -1.91
CA LEU A 115 7.66 -3.92 -1.89
C LEU A 115 7.43 -3.36 -3.29
N ILE A 116 8.49 -2.95 -3.98
CA ILE A 116 8.39 -2.40 -5.32
C ILE A 116 7.79 -3.44 -6.27
N ALA A 117 8.26 -4.67 -6.22
CA ALA A 117 7.75 -5.72 -7.08
C ALA A 117 6.25 -5.95 -6.84
N THR A 118 5.84 -5.93 -5.57
CA THR A 118 4.44 -6.11 -5.20
C THR A 118 3.59 -4.98 -5.76
N VAL A 119 4.04 -3.74 -5.57
CA VAL A 119 3.30 -2.58 -6.06
C VAL A 119 3.19 -2.61 -7.58
N ARG A 120 4.29 -2.93 -8.28
CA ARG A 120 4.26 -3.01 -9.74
C ARG A 120 3.26 -4.07 -10.21
N ARG A 121 3.28 -5.23 -9.58
CA ARG A 121 2.35 -6.30 -9.95
C ARG A 121 0.91 -5.87 -9.76
N LEU A 122 0.61 -5.24 -8.63
CA LEU A 122 -0.77 -4.82 -8.36
C LEU A 122 -1.20 -3.65 -9.22
N ALA A 123 -0.26 -2.82 -9.66
CA ALA A 123 -0.57 -1.74 -10.59
C ALA A 123 -0.73 -2.23 -12.03
N GLY A 124 -0.58 -3.52 -12.27
CA GLY A 124 -0.72 -4.08 -13.61
C GLY A 124 0.50 -3.89 -14.48
N LEU A 125 1.67 -3.65 -13.87
CA LEU A 125 2.90 -3.43 -14.61
C LEU A 125 3.75 -4.69 -14.62
N PRO A 126 4.61 -4.86 -15.63
CA PRO A 126 5.56 -5.96 -15.58
C PRO A 126 6.46 -5.79 -14.39
N VAL A 127 6.69 -6.88 -13.68
CA VAL A 127 7.65 -6.87 -12.60
C VAL A 127 9.01 -6.80 -13.25
N ALA A 128 9.88 -5.94 -12.70
CA ALA A 128 11.21 -5.80 -13.23
C ALA A 128 11.83 -7.18 -13.32
N ASP A 129 12.57 -7.39 -14.36
CA ASP A 129 13.15 -8.67 -14.59
C ASP A 129 14.04 -9.05 -13.44
N GLN A 130 13.51 -9.90 -12.63
CA GLN A 130 14.23 -10.28 -11.51
C GLN A 130 15.11 -11.40 -11.74
N HIS A 131 15.09 -11.94 -12.91
CA HIS A 131 16.00 -12.97 -13.13
C HIS A 131 16.54 -12.79 -14.46
N PRO A 132 17.75 -12.95 -14.53
CA PRO A 132 18.36 -13.00 -15.80
C PRO A 132 17.76 -14.15 -16.52
N ALA A 133 17.65 -13.97 -17.70
CA ALA A 133 17.17 -15.06 -18.52
C ALA A 133 18.06 -16.27 -18.37
#